data_3913e7bbd467038a0f246965e1bb3a10
#
_entry.id   3913e7bbd467038a0f246965e1bb3a10
#
_cell.length_a   1.000
_cell.length_b   1.000
_cell.length_c   1.000
_cell.angle_alpha   90.00
_cell.angle_beta   90.00
_cell.angle_gamma   90.00
#
_symmetry.space_group_name_H-M   'P 1'
#
loop_
_entity.id
_entity.type
_entity.pdbx_description
1 polymer ?
#
loop_
_entity_poly.entity_id
_entity_poly.type
_entity_poly.pdbx_seq_one_letter_code
_entity_poly.pdbx_strand_id
1 'polypeptide(L)'
;RNRLVDWDIVIGIETHVQLRTNTKQFSGASTKYGSEPNSQACLVSMAYPGVLPVLNKESVNSAIRFGLAIDAEITSRSIFARKNYFYPDLPKGYQISQFELPIVGKGKLSINIGDDSKDIRILRAHLEEDAGKSSHGVIEGKSGIDLNRAGTPLLEIVTEPDLSSAEEAVTYAKK
;
A
#
# COMPACT_ATOMS: atom_id res chain seq x y z
N ARG A 1 19.66 43.99 8.54
CA ARG A 1 18.37 43.44 8.99
C ARG A 1 18.27 42.02 8.43
N ASN A 2 18.55 41.02 9.27
CA ASN A 2 18.29 39.60 8.90
C ASN A 2 16.78 39.47 8.78
N ARG A 3 16.28 39.25 7.57
CA ARG A 3 14.93 38.72 7.36
C ARG A 3 14.95 37.28 7.89
N LEU A 4 14.28 37.02 8.99
CA LEU A 4 13.94 35.67 9.40
C LEU A 4 13.09 35.11 8.25
N VAL A 5 13.50 33.97 7.70
CA VAL A 5 12.72 33.25 6.70
C VAL A 5 11.67 32.49 7.50
N ASP A 6 10.40 32.86 7.34
CA ASP A 6 9.30 32.10 7.90
C ASP A 6 9.11 30.82 7.04
N TRP A 7 9.09 29.68 7.69
CA TRP A 7 8.87 28.39 7.05
C TRP A 7 7.47 27.87 7.35
N ASP A 8 6.73 27.49 6.31
CA ASP A 8 5.47 26.79 6.46
C ASP A 8 5.72 25.27 6.44
N ILE A 9 5.09 24.56 7.37
CA ILE A 9 5.13 23.09 7.42
C ILE A 9 3.98 22.57 6.58
N VAL A 10 4.30 21.74 5.59
CA VAL A 10 3.34 21.10 4.69
C VAL A 10 3.62 19.60 4.68
N ILE A 11 2.64 18.78 5.09
CA ILE A 11 2.79 17.34 5.27
C ILE A 11 1.72 16.60 4.46
N GLY A 12 2.14 15.69 3.59
CA GLY A 12 1.33 14.63 3.00
C GLY A 12 1.77 13.28 3.57
N ILE A 13 0.85 12.34 3.67
CA ILE A 13 1.12 10.98 4.18
C ILE A 13 0.69 9.96 3.15
N GLU A 14 1.57 8.99 2.90
CA GLU A 14 1.28 7.75 2.18
C GLU A 14 1.30 6.60 3.18
N THR A 15 0.24 5.78 3.17
CA THR A 15 0.09 4.66 4.11
C THR A 15 -0.20 3.38 3.36
N HIS A 16 0.58 2.33 3.62
CA HIS A 16 0.33 0.99 3.09
C HIS A 16 -0.36 0.13 4.13
N VAL A 17 -1.49 -0.45 3.77
CA VAL A 17 -2.27 -1.36 4.61
C VAL A 17 -2.28 -2.74 3.98
N GLN A 18 -1.78 -3.76 4.70
CA GLN A 18 -1.96 -5.15 4.30
C GLN A 18 -3.41 -5.57 4.53
N LEU A 19 -4.09 -6.00 3.47
CA LEU A 19 -5.48 -6.42 3.53
C LEU A 19 -5.58 -7.85 4.10
N ARG A 20 -6.58 -8.06 4.95
CA ARG A 20 -6.87 -9.37 5.57
C ARG A 20 -7.57 -10.30 4.58
N THR A 21 -6.83 -10.83 3.62
CA THR A 21 -7.31 -11.86 2.70
C THR A 21 -6.66 -13.19 3.03
N ASN A 22 -7.30 -14.30 2.68
CA ASN A 22 -6.72 -15.63 2.87
C ASN A 22 -5.71 -15.99 1.78
N THR A 23 -5.77 -15.29 0.65
CA THR A 23 -4.91 -15.52 -0.50
C THR A 23 -4.28 -14.22 -0.99
N LYS A 24 -3.21 -14.35 -1.75
CA LYS A 24 -2.47 -13.22 -2.33
C LYS A 24 -3.30 -12.42 -3.34
N GLN A 25 -2.81 -11.24 -3.70
CA GLN A 25 -3.49 -10.30 -4.59
C GLN A 25 -3.80 -10.89 -5.96
N PHE A 26 -2.89 -11.70 -6.50
CA PHE A 26 -2.97 -12.24 -7.86
C PHE A 26 -2.77 -13.75 -7.95
N SER A 27 -2.85 -14.46 -6.85
CA SER A 27 -2.72 -15.91 -6.81
C SER A 27 -3.46 -16.53 -5.63
N GLY A 28 -3.65 -17.85 -5.68
CA GLY A 28 -4.25 -18.64 -4.59
C GLY A 28 -3.29 -18.98 -3.45
N ALA A 29 -2.03 -18.51 -3.46
CA ALA A 29 -1.09 -18.77 -2.38
C ALA A 29 -1.55 -18.08 -1.08
N SER A 30 -1.24 -18.71 0.06
CA SER A 30 -1.67 -18.24 1.38
C SER A 30 -0.98 -16.94 1.79
N THR A 31 -1.69 -16.10 2.55
CA THR A 31 -1.17 -14.91 3.23
C THR A 31 -0.95 -15.11 4.72
N LYS A 32 -1.04 -16.37 5.22
CA LYS A 32 -0.92 -16.66 6.65
C LYS A 32 0.44 -16.23 7.19
N TYR A 33 0.42 -15.40 8.24
CA TYR A 33 1.63 -14.93 8.89
C TYR A 33 2.30 -16.05 9.71
N GLY A 34 3.66 -16.01 9.78
CA GLY A 34 4.44 -16.91 10.64
C GLY A 34 4.71 -18.29 10.05
N SER A 35 4.50 -18.50 8.76
CA SER A 35 4.88 -19.73 8.07
C SER A 35 6.38 -19.78 7.82
N GLU A 36 6.94 -20.99 7.65
CA GLU A 36 8.35 -21.18 7.31
C GLU A 36 8.75 -20.36 6.06
N PRO A 37 9.95 -19.78 6.02
CA PRO A 37 10.40 -18.98 4.90
C PRO A 37 10.19 -19.66 3.54
N ASN A 38 9.68 -18.92 2.58
CA ASN A 38 9.37 -19.36 1.21
C ASN A 38 8.34 -20.49 1.05
N SER A 39 7.72 -20.96 2.14
CA SER A 39 6.69 -22.02 2.06
C SER A 39 5.40 -21.55 1.38
N GLN A 40 5.19 -20.24 1.26
CA GLN A 40 4.04 -19.61 0.58
C GLN A 40 4.47 -18.88 -0.70
N ALA A 41 5.69 -19.04 -1.15
CA ALA A 41 6.12 -18.59 -2.47
C ALA A 41 5.34 -19.34 -3.55
N CYS A 42 4.98 -18.64 -4.63
CA CYS A 42 4.22 -19.24 -5.73
C CYS A 42 4.78 -18.84 -7.09
N LEU A 43 4.39 -19.55 -8.13
CA LEU A 43 4.88 -19.31 -9.48
C LEU A 43 4.63 -17.87 -9.94
N VAL A 44 3.49 -17.27 -9.57
CA VAL A 44 3.16 -15.87 -9.89
C VAL A 44 4.11 -14.92 -9.19
N SER A 45 4.36 -15.12 -7.88
CA SER A 45 5.27 -14.27 -7.10
C SER A 45 6.72 -14.38 -7.57
N MET A 46 7.11 -15.55 -8.12
CA MET A 46 8.46 -15.83 -8.61
C MET A 46 8.64 -15.52 -10.11
N ALA A 47 7.61 -15.00 -10.78
CA ALA A 47 7.63 -14.65 -12.19
C ALA A 47 8.01 -15.81 -13.14
N TYR A 48 7.48 -17.00 -12.90
CA TYR A 48 7.70 -18.13 -13.81
C TYR A 48 7.09 -17.83 -15.19
N PRO A 49 7.73 -18.32 -16.26
CA PRO A 49 7.21 -18.13 -17.62
C PRO A 49 5.78 -18.64 -17.78
N GLY A 50 4.93 -17.84 -18.42
CA GLY A 50 3.55 -18.21 -18.74
C GLY A 50 2.53 -18.03 -17.62
N VAL A 51 2.93 -17.59 -16.42
CA VAL A 51 1.98 -17.29 -15.34
C VAL A 51 1.23 -15.98 -15.63
N LEU A 52 -0.06 -15.96 -15.29
CA LEU A 52 -0.92 -14.78 -15.40
C LEU A 52 -1.53 -14.45 -14.04
N PRO A 53 -1.60 -13.15 -13.67
CA PRO A 53 -2.24 -12.73 -12.44
C PRO A 53 -3.77 -12.89 -12.53
N VAL A 54 -4.39 -13.34 -11.42
CA VAL A 54 -5.85 -13.38 -11.26
C VAL A 54 -6.22 -12.58 -10.03
N LEU A 55 -6.98 -11.50 -10.21
CA LEU A 55 -7.32 -10.55 -9.16
C LEU A 55 -8.13 -11.17 -8.02
N ASN A 56 -7.72 -10.91 -6.79
CA ASN A 56 -8.43 -11.31 -5.58
C ASN A 56 -9.66 -10.42 -5.35
N LYS A 57 -10.85 -11.02 -5.40
CA LYS A 57 -12.12 -10.31 -5.20
C LYS A 57 -12.24 -9.68 -3.80
N GLU A 58 -11.72 -10.34 -2.76
CA GLU A 58 -11.85 -9.82 -1.38
C GLU A 58 -10.98 -8.57 -1.16
N SER A 59 -9.86 -8.43 -1.87
CA SER A 59 -9.08 -7.18 -1.83
C SER A 59 -9.86 -6.00 -2.45
N VAL A 60 -10.58 -6.26 -3.54
CA VAL A 60 -11.48 -5.27 -4.17
C VAL A 60 -12.59 -4.87 -3.20
N ASN A 61 -13.25 -5.85 -2.57
CA ASN A 61 -14.30 -5.59 -1.58
C ASN A 61 -13.79 -4.75 -0.40
N SER A 62 -12.56 -5.05 0.06
CA SER A 62 -11.94 -4.33 1.17
C SER A 62 -11.62 -2.89 0.80
N ALA A 63 -11.11 -2.64 -0.42
CA ALA A 63 -10.87 -1.29 -0.92
C ALA A 63 -12.17 -0.49 -1.05
N ILE A 64 -13.25 -1.11 -1.54
CA ILE A 64 -14.58 -0.45 -1.64
C ILE A 64 -15.10 -0.10 -0.23
N ARG A 65 -15.00 -1.00 0.74
CA ARG A 65 -15.41 -0.73 2.14
C ARG A 65 -14.64 0.46 2.72
N PHE A 66 -13.32 0.52 2.48
CA PHE A 66 -12.50 1.64 2.89
C PHE A 66 -12.98 2.94 2.24
N GLY A 67 -13.17 2.95 0.91
CA GLY A 67 -13.63 4.12 0.18
C GLY A 67 -14.97 4.64 0.69
N LEU A 68 -15.93 3.74 0.97
CA LEU A 68 -17.22 4.13 1.57
C LEU A 68 -17.08 4.72 2.97
N ALA A 69 -16.10 4.23 3.77
CA ALA A 69 -15.89 4.73 5.13
C ALA A 69 -15.31 6.15 5.20
N ILE A 70 -14.64 6.60 4.13
CA ILE A 70 -14.06 7.94 4.01
C ILE A 70 -14.84 8.84 3.03
N ASP A 71 -16.07 8.47 2.70
CA ASP A 71 -16.94 9.21 1.76
C ASP A 71 -16.25 9.49 0.41
N ALA A 72 -15.52 8.50 -0.10
CA ALA A 72 -14.76 8.63 -1.33
C ALA A 72 -15.56 8.19 -2.56
N GLU A 73 -15.12 8.69 -3.71
CA GLU A 73 -15.60 8.22 -5.01
C GLU A 73 -15.13 6.78 -5.24
N ILE A 74 -16.05 5.87 -5.55
CA ILE A 74 -15.73 4.50 -5.95
C ILE A 74 -15.75 4.42 -7.48
N THR A 75 -14.62 4.05 -8.05
CA THR A 75 -14.47 3.97 -9.51
C THR A 75 -15.13 2.70 -10.03
N SER A 76 -16.09 2.83 -10.94
CA SER A 76 -16.76 1.69 -11.58
C SER A 76 -15.85 0.89 -12.53
N ARG A 77 -14.78 1.52 -13.02
CA ARG A 77 -13.74 0.94 -13.85
C ARG A 77 -12.38 1.36 -13.32
N SER A 78 -11.59 0.41 -12.87
CA SER A 78 -10.19 0.64 -12.48
C SER A 78 -9.26 -0.19 -13.34
N ILE A 79 -8.01 0.23 -13.46
CA ILE A 79 -6.97 -0.47 -14.22
C ILE A 79 -5.73 -0.69 -13.36
N PHE A 80 -5.02 -1.79 -13.64
CA PHE A 80 -3.71 -2.05 -13.09
C PHE A 80 -2.63 -1.69 -14.12
N ALA A 81 -1.53 -1.15 -13.62
CA ALA A 81 -0.32 -0.84 -14.35
C ALA A 81 0.86 -1.61 -13.75
N ARG A 82 2.00 -1.56 -14.39
CA ARG A 82 3.25 -2.16 -13.91
C ARG A 82 4.23 -1.07 -13.52
N LYS A 83 4.64 -1.07 -12.23
CA LYS A 83 5.70 -0.22 -11.70
C LYS A 83 7.00 -1.01 -11.75
N ASN A 84 7.86 -0.70 -12.71
CA ASN A 84 9.11 -1.43 -12.94
C ASN A 84 10.19 -0.95 -11.97
N TYR A 85 10.75 -1.87 -11.20
CA TYR A 85 11.93 -1.67 -10.39
C TYR A 85 12.57 -3.02 -10.04
N PHE A 86 13.89 -3.02 -9.76
CA PHE A 86 14.64 -4.24 -9.54
C PHE A 86 15.11 -4.32 -8.10
N TYR A 87 14.64 -5.34 -7.40
CA TYR A 87 15.05 -5.65 -6.03
C TYR A 87 15.05 -7.17 -5.82
N PRO A 88 15.95 -7.73 -4.98
CA PRO A 88 16.02 -9.17 -4.78
C PRO A 88 14.74 -9.82 -4.28
N ASP A 89 13.93 -9.10 -3.49
CA ASP A 89 12.65 -9.55 -2.96
C ASP A 89 11.46 -9.29 -3.88
N LEU A 90 11.72 -8.78 -5.08
CA LEU A 90 10.74 -8.60 -6.15
C LEU A 90 11.21 -9.31 -7.43
N PRO A 91 11.12 -10.67 -7.50
CA PRO A 91 11.71 -11.45 -8.61
C PRO A 91 11.15 -11.12 -9.99
N LYS A 92 9.93 -10.62 -10.05
CA LYS A 92 9.28 -10.20 -11.30
C LYS A 92 9.97 -8.99 -11.96
N GLY A 93 10.69 -8.18 -11.18
CA GLY A 93 11.23 -6.89 -11.63
C GLY A 93 10.17 -5.81 -11.86
N TYR A 94 8.92 -6.08 -11.48
CA TYR A 94 7.83 -5.09 -11.48
C TYR A 94 6.80 -5.41 -10.38
N GLN A 95 6.12 -4.38 -9.92
CA GLN A 95 4.97 -4.46 -9.02
C GLN A 95 3.70 -4.13 -9.81
N ILE A 96 2.66 -4.93 -9.64
CA ILE A 96 1.34 -4.61 -10.19
C ILE A 96 0.65 -3.66 -9.21
N SER A 97 0.29 -2.47 -9.69
CA SER A 97 -0.28 -1.38 -8.92
C SER A 97 -1.30 -0.62 -9.76
N GLN A 98 -1.99 0.35 -9.18
CA GLN A 98 -2.91 1.23 -9.89
C GLN A 98 -2.39 2.67 -9.84
N PHE A 99 -2.57 3.45 -10.89
CA PHE A 99 -2.16 4.85 -10.94
C PHE A 99 -3.24 5.76 -11.57
N GLU A 100 -3.54 5.59 -12.86
CA GLU A 100 -4.43 6.49 -13.61
C GLU A 100 -5.89 6.34 -13.20
N LEU A 101 -6.36 5.11 -12.98
CA LEU A 101 -7.73 4.81 -12.59
C LEU A 101 -7.72 3.92 -11.32
N PRO A 102 -7.45 4.51 -10.14
CA PRO A 102 -7.48 3.78 -8.88
C PRO A 102 -8.90 3.36 -8.53
N ILE A 103 -9.04 2.32 -7.72
CA ILE A 103 -10.35 1.82 -7.28
C ILE A 103 -11.08 2.82 -6.36
N VAL A 104 -10.33 3.58 -5.55
CA VAL A 104 -10.86 4.61 -4.66
C VAL A 104 -10.30 5.95 -5.11
N GLY A 105 -11.18 6.86 -5.48
CA GLY A 105 -10.87 8.22 -5.85
C GLY A 105 -10.81 9.16 -4.64
N LYS A 106 -11.18 10.41 -4.87
CA LYS A 106 -11.12 11.45 -3.83
C LYS A 106 -12.09 11.15 -2.70
N GLY A 107 -11.61 11.37 -1.49
CA GLY A 107 -12.38 11.24 -0.25
C GLY A 107 -11.82 12.16 0.82
N LYS A 108 -12.28 12.00 2.05
CA LYS A 108 -11.82 12.80 3.18
C LYS A 108 -11.87 12.03 4.49
N LEU A 109 -10.99 12.40 5.40
CA LEU A 109 -10.98 11.90 6.78
C LEU A 109 -10.92 13.10 7.73
N SER A 110 -11.95 13.26 8.57
CA SER A 110 -11.95 14.32 9.58
C SER A 110 -11.16 13.89 10.80
N ILE A 111 -10.24 14.72 11.27
CA ILE A 111 -9.49 14.55 12.50
C ILE A 111 -9.87 15.63 13.51
N ASN A 112 -9.75 15.34 14.83
CA ASN A 112 -10.01 16.30 15.89
C ASN A 112 -8.71 16.61 16.63
N ILE A 113 -8.39 17.88 16.75
CA ILE A 113 -7.26 18.39 17.51
C ILE A 113 -7.81 19.29 18.62
N GLY A 114 -7.86 18.78 19.86
CA GLY A 114 -8.61 19.44 20.93
C GLY A 114 -10.09 19.57 20.58
N ASP A 115 -10.61 20.80 20.60
CA ASP A 115 -12.00 21.10 20.27
C ASP A 115 -12.22 21.40 18.77
N ASP A 116 -11.14 21.48 17.99
CA ASP A 116 -11.20 21.78 16.56
C ASP A 116 -11.28 20.50 15.71
N SER A 117 -12.03 20.58 14.61
CA SER A 117 -12.10 19.51 13.60
C SER A 117 -11.50 19.99 12.28
N LYS A 118 -10.69 19.12 11.65
CA LYS A 118 -10.06 19.40 10.37
C LYS A 118 -10.27 18.22 9.41
N ASP A 119 -10.73 18.52 8.20
CA ASP A 119 -10.85 17.54 7.12
C ASP A 119 -9.51 17.42 6.39
N ILE A 120 -8.99 16.19 6.33
CA ILE A 120 -7.81 15.82 5.53
C ILE A 120 -8.31 15.16 4.26
N ARG A 121 -7.99 15.75 3.13
CA ARG A 121 -8.38 15.21 1.82
C ARG A 121 -7.54 13.99 1.50
N ILE A 122 -8.22 12.94 1.06
CA ILE A 122 -7.60 11.75 0.48
C ILE A 122 -7.60 11.93 -1.04
N LEU A 123 -6.43 11.89 -1.63
CA LEU A 123 -6.26 12.01 -3.09
C LEU A 123 -6.78 10.76 -3.80
N ARG A 124 -6.41 9.60 -3.27
CA ARG A 124 -6.80 8.27 -3.76
C ARG A 124 -6.44 7.18 -2.77
N ALA A 125 -7.03 6.01 -2.95
CA ALA A 125 -6.47 4.76 -2.45
C ALA A 125 -6.49 3.71 -3.57
N HIS A 126 -5.40 2.97 -3.70
CA HIS A 126 -5.23 2.03 -4.80
C HIS A 126 -4.71 0.68 -4.34
N LEU A 127 -5.10 -0.36 -5.09
CA LEU A 127 -4.67 -1.73 -4.84
C LEU A 127 -3.30 -1.97 -5.46
N GLU A 128 -2.46 -2.69 -4.72
CA GLU A 128 -1.17 -3.18 -5.16
C GLU A 128 -0.78 -4.48 -4.46
N GLU A 129 0.37 -5.02 -4.76
CA GLU A 129 0.93 -6.21 -4.12
C GLU A 129 2.19 -5.88 -3.34
N ASP A 130 2.42 -6.56 -2.21
CA ASP A 130 3.62 -6.40 -1.41
C ASP A 130 4.82 -7.10 -2.06
N ALA A 131 6.03 -6.61 -1.75
CA ALA A 131 7.27 -7.29 -2.05
C ALA A 131 7.58 -8.37 -1.01
N GLY A 132 8.56 -9.24 -1.28
CA GLY A 132 9.11 -10.18 -0.32
C GLY A 132 9.87 -9.47 0.81
N LYS A 133 10.61 -10.27 1.58
CA LYS A 133 11.44 -9.78 2.68
C LYS A 133 12.90 -10.08 2.38
N SER A 134 13.74 -9.04 2.43
CA SER A 134 15.20 -9.16 2.43
C SER A 134 15.73 -9.14 3.86
N SER A 135 16.55 -10.12 4.21
CA SER A 135 17.22 -10.21 5.52
C SER A 135 18.72 -10.16 5.33
N HIS A 136 19.36 -9.14 5.89
CA HIS A 136 20.81 -8.96 5.82
C HIS A 136 21.48 -9.50 7.09
N GLY A 137 22.69 -10.06 6.94
CA GLY A 137 23.51 -10.48 8.10
C GLY A 137 23.08 -11.78 8.79
N VAL A 138 22.10 -12.53 8.26
CA VAL A 138 21.74 -13.86 8.77
C VAL A 138 22.84 -14.87 8.46
N ILE A 139 23.49 -14.73 7.31
CA ILE A 139 24.69 -15.47 6.90
C ILE A 139 25.70 -14.43 6.44
N GLU A 140 26.93 -14.52 6.92
CA GLU A 140 28.02 -13.60 6.56
C GLU A 140 28.20 -13.52 5.04
N GLY A 141 28.21 -12.30 4.49
CA GLY A 141 28.36 -12.03 3.06
C GLY A 141 27.16 -12.40 2.19
N LYS A 142 26.01 -12.75 2.78
CA LYS A 142 24.80 -13.11 2.03
C LYS A 142 23.57 -12.37 2.53
N SER A 143 22.60 -12.20 1.64
CA SER A 143 21.25 -11.76 1.97
C SER A 143 20.27 -12.92 1.79
N GLY A 144 19.44 -13.16 2.79
CA GLY A 144 18.34 -14.11 2.71
C GLY A 144 17.12 -13.45 2.05
N ILE A 145 16.41 -14.16 1.20
CA ILE A 145 15.18 -13.72 0.56
C ILE A 145 14.04 -14.65 0.98
N ASP A 146 12.99 -14.05 1.54
CA ASP A 146 11.74 -14.75 1.88
C ASP A 146 10.60 -14.15 1.08
N LEU A 147 9.98 -14.96 0.21
CA LEU A 147 8.90 -14.56 -0.69
C LEU A 147 7.50 -14.85 -0.13
N ASN A 148 7.37 -15.23 1.14
CA ASN A 148 6.05 -15.45 1.75
C ASN A 148 5.18 -14.21 1.68
N ARG A 149 5.75 -13.03 1.91
CA ARG A 149 5.03 -11.74 1.83
C ARG A 149 4.79 -11.27 0.39
N ALA A 150 5.63 -11.67 -0.57
CA ALA A 150 5.52 -11.26 -1.96
C ALA A 150 4.14 -11.60 -2.53
N GLY A 151 3.43 -10.59 -3.04
CA GLY A 151 2.07 -10.72 -3.57
C GLY A 151 0.95 -10.59 -2.52
N THR A 152 1.25 -10.32 -1.26
CA THR A 152 0.22 -9.98 -0.26
C THR A 152 -0.53 -8.73 -0.68
N PRO A 153 -1.88 -8.70 -0.62
CA PRO A 153 -2.64 -7.54 -1.04
C PRO A 153 -2.36 -6.32 -0.17
N LEU A 154 -2.08 -5.19 -0.80
CA LEU A 154 -1.91 -3.88 -0.18
C LEU A 154 -2.98 -2.91 -0.70
N LEU A 155 -3.39 -2.01 0.18
CA LEU A 155 -4.08 -0.77 -0.17
C LEU A 155 -3.15 0.39 0.21
N GLU A 156 -2.69 1.15 -0.77
CA GLU A 156 -1.94 2.38 -0.56
C GLU A 156 -2.90 3.56 -0.52
N ILE A 157 -2.87 4.32 0.57
CA ILE A 157 -3.72 5.48 0.82
C ILE A 157 -2.84 6.72 0.74
N VAL A 158 -3.19 7.65 -0.14
CA VAL A 158 -2.41 8.88 -0.40
C VAL A 158 -3.25 10.08 -0.03
N THR A 159 -2.74 10.93 0.87
CA THR A 159 -3.40 12.18 1.25
C THR A 159 -2.99 13.34 0.34
N GLU A 160 -3.81 14.39 0.29
CA GLU A 160 -3.33 15.72 -0.07
C GLU A 160 -2.44 16.27 1.06
N PRO A 161 -1.58 17.25 0.79
CA PRO A 161 -0.67 17.83 1.78
C PRO A 161 -1.38 18.84 2.70
N ASP A 162 -2.43 18.39 3.38
CA ASP A 162 -3.27 19.23 4.22
C ASP A 162 -2.80 19.34 5.68
N LEU A 163 -1.87 18.48 6.09
CA LEU A 163 -1.34 18.46 7.45
C LEU A 163 -0.23 19.50 7.62
N SER A 164 -0.19 20.17 8.76
CA SER A 164 0.74 21.26 9.05
C SER A 164 1.49 21.13 10.37
N SER A 165 1.25 20.07 11.14
CA SER A 165 1.95 19.80 12.39
C SER A 165 2.17 18.30 12.63
N ALA A 166 3.11 17.98 13.52
CA ALA A 166 3.33 16.60 13.96
C ALA A 166 2.12 16.03 14.70
N GLU A 167 1.40 16.85 15.46
CA GLU A 167 0.19 16.44 16.18
C GLU A 167 -0.92 16.04 15.22
N GLU A 168 -1.16 16.84 14.17
CA GLU A 168 -2.10 16.51 13.10
C GLU A 168 -1.73 15.18 12.41
N ALA A 169 -0.44 15.01 12.08
CA ALA A 169 0.04 13.79 11.42
C ALA A 169 -0.18 12.53 12.29
N VAL A 170 0.12 12.63 13.60
CA VAL A 170 -0.11 11.52 14.55
C VAL A 170 -1.60 11.24 14.73
N THR A 171 -2.42 12.27 14.82
CA THR A 171 -3.88 12.14 14.97
C THR A 171 -4.50 11.49 13.74
N TYR A 172 -4.06 11.92 12.54
CA TYR A 172 -4.46 11.29 11.28
C TYR A 172 -4.08 9.80 11.23
N ALA A 173 -2.83 9.47 11.57
CA ALA A 173 -2.34 8.10 11.51
C ALA A 173 -3.02 7.15 12.52
N LYS A 174 -3.57 7.67 13.61
CA LYS A 174 -4.30 6.90 14.62
C LYS A 174 -5.77 6.67 14.27
N LYS A 175 -6.33 7.52 13.41
CA LYS A 175 -7.72 7.44 12.98
C LYS A 175 -7.91 6.45 11.84
#